data_7573448579cc75f1e5c3e2fd7228053d
#
_entry.id   7573448579cc75f1e5c3e2fd7228053d
#
_cell.length_a   1.000
_cell.length_b   1.000
_cell.length_c   1.000
_cell.angle_alpha   90.00
_cell.angle_beta   90.00
_cell.angle_gamma   90.00
#
_symmetry.space_group_name_H-M   'P 1'
#
loop_
_entity.id
_entity.type
_entity.pdbx_description
1 polymer ?
#
loop_
_entity_poly.entity_id
_entity_poly.type
_entity_poly.pdbx_seq_one_letter_code
_entity_poly.pdbx_strand_id
1 'polypeptide(L)'
;MKKLRIIGLAAIAIMPGFLKRPLYRWCFGYRIGRNARVGIALIDCATLVVGDYARIAHGTAFFRCGEVRVGEHAIIGPLNLFRGGQSIELGDYSQVMRMNIINAIPDNDCTNNPESSFRLGYGSVVTAEHRIDFTDRVSIGRHSILGGRNSSIWTHNRRAGSPVTIGDYCYVASEIRMAPGAEIPDCCIVGLGSVVTGKMRESYSLLAGVPARRRRSLNAGDIELIFGKTRPDLPEEKYPDPPEGARAAPEGALREREDVCHPSF
;
A
#
# COMPACT_ATOMS: atom_id res chain seq x y z
N MET A 1 12.96 15.73 -27.14
CA MET A 1 11.76 14.87 -27.03
C MET A 1 11.20 14.76 -25.59
N LYS A 2 12.00 14.46 -24.54
CA LYS A 2 11.50 14.31 -23.16
C LYS A 2 10.82 15.57 -22.59
N LYS A 3 11.35 16.77 -22.84
CA LYS A 3 10.74 18.03 -22.35
C LYS A 3 9.39 18.30 -23.00
N LEU A 4 9.24 18.06 -24.31
CA LEU A 4 7.97 18.26 -25.02
C LEU A 4 6.87 17.32 -24.52
N ARG A 5 7.21 16.07 -24.19
CA ARG A 5 6.30 15.10 -23.58
C ARG A 5 5.74 15.61 -22.23
N ILE A 6 6.62 16.09 -21.34
CA ILE A 6 6.20 16.62 -20.03
C ILE A 6 5.31 17.85 -20.18
N ILE A 7 5.62 18.75 -21.12
CA ILE A 7 4.79 19.93 -21.39
C ILE A 7 3.40 19.49 -21.88
N GLY A 8 3.31 18.53 -22.79
CA GLY A 8 2.04 17.98 -23.26
C GLY A 8 1.21 17.34 -22.14
N LEU A 9 1.85 16.55 -21.27
CA LEU A 9 1.20 15.94 -20.11
C LEU A 9 0.69 16.98 -19.10
N ALA A 10 1.48 18.03 -18.84
CA ALA A 10 1.08 19.13 -17.96
C ALA A 10 -0.09 19.92 -18.55
N ALA A 11 -0.09 20.17 -19.86
CA ALA A 11 -1.20 20.80 -20.55
C ALA A 11 -2.50 19.97 -20.43
N ILE A 12 -2.43 18.65 -20.63
CA ILE A 12 -3.60 17.77 -20.46
C ILE A 12 -4.05 17.76 -19.00
N ALA A 13 -3.12 17.81 -18.04
CA ALA A 13 -3.43 17.74 -16.62
C ALA A 13 -4.38 18.86 -16.16
N ILE A 14 -4.31 20.05 -16.75
CA ILE A 14 -5.16 21.19 -16.43
C ILE A 14 -6.47 21.26 -17.22
N MET A 15 -6.65 20.39 -18.24
CA MET A 15 -7.84 20.39 -19.07
C MET A 15 -9.08 19.92 -18.29
N PRO A 16 -10.29 20.30 -18.73
CA PRO A 16 -11.53 19.75 -18.21
C PRO A 16 -11.58 18.22 -18.31
N GLY A 17 -12.22 17.55 -17.34
CA GLY A 17 -12.23 16.10 -17.23
C GLY A 17 -12.69 15.35 -18.49
N PHE A 18 -13.69 15.91 -19.21
CA PHE A 18 -14.21 15.30 -20.43
C PHE A 18 -13.20 15.30 -21.60
N LEU A 19 -12.24 16.24 -21.63
CA LEU A 19 -11.18 16.29 -22.64
C LEU A 19 -10.00 15.41 -22.28
N LYS A 20 -9.73 15.15 -21.01
CA LYS A 20 -8.56 14.38 -20.58
C LYS A 20 -8.54 12.97 -21.17
N ARG A 21 -9.68 12.26 -21.12
CA ARG A 21 -9.76 10.88 -21.60
C ARG A 21 -9.39 10.72 -23.08
N PRO A 22 -9.97 11.47 -24.04
CA PRO A 22 -9.56 11.38 -25.44
C PRO A 22 -8.12 11.85 -25.66
N LEU A 23 -7.68 12.94 -25.00
CA LEU A 23 -6.32 13.46 -25.18
C LEU A 23 -5.26 12.48 -24.67
N TYR A 24 -5.44 11.88 -23.50
CA TYR A 24 -4.55 10.84 -22.99
C TYR A 24 -4.49 9.63 -23.93
N ARG A 25 -5.64 9.22 -24.47
CA ARG A 25 -5.70 8.09 -25.40
C ARG A 25 -4.97 8.38 -26.72
N TRP A 26 -5.24 9.52 -27.34
CA TRP A 26 -4.69 9.85 -28.66
C TRP A 26 -3.22 10.26 -28.63
N CYS A 27 -2.83 11.05 -27.62
CA CYS A 27 -1.47 11.57 -27.55
C CYS A 27 -0.48 10.59 -26.89
N PHE A 28 -0.94 9.74 -25.98
CA PHE A 28 -0.06 8.91 -25.15
C PHE A 28 -0.45 7.42 -25.12
N GLY A 29 -1.54 7.01 -25.74
CA GLY A 29 -2.02 5.63 -25.74
C GLY A 29 -2.58 5.16 -24.38
N TYR A 30 -2.83 6.07 -23.45
CA TYR A 30 -3.35 5.75 -22.13
C TYR A 30 -4.81 5.32 -22.17
N ARG A 31 -5.16 4.33 -21.38
CA ARG A 31 -6.53 3.83 -21.26
C ARG A 31 -7.14 4.30 -19.95
N ILE A 32 -8.21 5.07 -20.05
CA ILE A 32 -8.96 5.57 -18.88
C ILE A 32 -10.37 5.03 -18.99
N GLY A 33 -10.78 4.29 -17.96
CA GLY A 33 -12.06 3.60 -17.86
C GLY A 33 -13.27 4.54 -17.81
N ARG A 34 -14.47 3.94 -17.84
CA ARG A 34 -15.72 4.67 -17.73
C ARG A 34 -15.87 5.29 -16.34
N ASN A 35 -16.37 6.50 -16.27
CA ASN A 35 -16.57 7.23 -15.01
C ASN A 35 -15.31 7.40 -14.15
N ALA A 36 -14.14 7.02 -14.67
CA ALA A 36 -12.88 7.30 -13.98
C ALA A 36 -12.61 8.82 -13.96
N ARG A 37 -12.11 9.32 -12.83
CA ARG A 37 -11.87 10.75 -12.62
C ARG A 37 -10.38 11.00 -12.41
N VAL A 38 -9.79 11.82 -13.26
CA VAL A 38 -8.39 12.24 -13.14
C VAL A 38 -8.35 13.73 -12.85
N GLY A 39 -7.87 14.09 -11.67
CA GLY A 39 -7.67 15.47 -11.24
C GLY A 39 -6.53 16.17 -11.99
N ILE A 40 -6.02 17.26 -11.43
CA ILE A 40 -4.81 17.91 -11.92
C ILE A 40 -3.63 17.04 -11.45
N ALA A 41 -3.18 16.11 -12.28
CA ALA A 41 -2.15 15.13 -11.98
C ALA A 41 -1.18 15.02 -13.15
N LEU A 42 0.13 15.01 -12.86
CA LEU A 42 1.15 14.76 -13.86
C LEU A 42 1.34 13.25 -14.03
N ILE A 43 1.07 12.71 -15.21
CA ILE A 43 1.13 11.25 -15.43
C ILE A 43 2.13 10.92 -16.53
N ASP A 44 3.40 10.79 -16.15
CA ASP A 44 4.49 10.38 -17.05
C ASP A 44 4.86 8.91 -16.81
N CYS A 45 4.19 8.01 -17.52
CA CYS A 45 4.45 6.57 -17.52
C CYS A 45 4.61 6.03 -18.94
N ALA A 46 5.22 4.86 -19.07
CA ALA A 46 5.32 4.17 -20.37
C ALA A 46 3.93 3.73 -20.83
N THR A 47 3.17 3.07 -19.95
CA THR A 47 1.78 2.66 -20.18
C THR A 47 0.92 3.00 -18.98
N LEU A 48 -0.35 3.35 -19.23
CA LEU A 48 -1.33 3.61 -18.19
C LEU A 48 -2.66 2.92 -18.51
N VAL A 49 -3.16 2.19 -17.52
CA VAL A 49 -4.53 1.67 -17.52
C VAL A 49 -5.19 2.09 -16.22
N VAL A 50 -6.29 2.81 -16.32
CA VAL A 50 -7.13 3.23 -15.18
C VAL A 50 -8.48 2.54 -15.34
N GLY A 51 -8.87 1.76 -14.35
CA GLY A 51 -10.13 1.02 -14.32
C GLY A 51 -11.37 1.92 -14.22
N ASP A 52 -12.53 1.31 -14.38
CA ASP A 52 -13.81 1.99 -14.30
C ASP A 52 -14.01 2.58 -12.88
N TYR A 53 -14.61 3.75 -12.76
CA TYR A 53 -14.90 4.46 -11.50
C TYR A 53 -13.68 4.82 -10.64
N ALA A 54 -12.45 4.51 -11.08
CA ALA A 54 -11.25 4.86 -10.34
C ALA A 54 -11.05 6.38 -10.24
N ARG A 55 -10.33 6.81 -9.20
CA ARG A 55 -10.09 8.23 -8.94
C ARG A 55 -8.63 8.52 -8.70
N ILE A 56 -8.09 9.51 -9.41
CA ILE A 56 -6.75 10.07 -9.17
C ILE A 56 -6.95 11.54 -8.79
N ALA A 57 -6.60 11.90 -7.55
CA ALA A 57 -6.83 13.25 -7.03
C ALA A 57 -5.78 14.26 -7.50
N HIS A 58 -6.02 15.52 -7.18
CA HIS A 58 -5.14 16.64 -7.53
C HIS A 58 -3.78 16.55 -6.84
N GLY A 59 -2.75 17.07 -7.51
CA GLY A 59 -1.38 17.14 -6.99
C GLY A 59 -0.63 15.80 -6.98
N THR A 60 -1.26 14.72 -7.43
CA THR A 60 -0.59 13.43 -7.59
C THR A 60 0.29 13.44 -8.84
N ALA A 61 1.48 12.87 -8.71
CA ALA A 61 2.41 12.75 -9.83
C ALA A 61 2.89 11.31 -10.00
N PHE A 62 2.87 10.84 -11.25
CA PHE A 62 3.60 9.67 -11.72
C PHE A 62 4.74 10.19 -12.57
N PHE A 63 5.97 9.93 -12.18
CA PHE A 63 7.14 10.47 -12.85
C PHE A 63 8.08 9.36 -13.29
N ARG A 64 8.24 9.23 -14.62
CA ARG A 64 9.09 8.20 -15.26
C ARG A 64 8.77 6.78 -14.78
N CYS A 65 7.50 6.48 -14.56
CA CYS A 65 7.06 5.14 -14.24
C CYS A 65 7.00 4.26 -15.49
N GLY A 66 7.21 2.96 -15.33
CA GLY A 66 6.98 1.99 -16.38
C GLY A 66 5.49 1.76 -16.63
N GLU A 67 5.02 0.56 -16.41
CA GLU A 67 3.61 0.22 -16.50
C GLU A 67 2.86 0.66 -15.23
N VAL A 68 1.73 1.34 -15.39
CA VAL A 68 0.86 1.73 -14.27
C VAL A 68 -0.55 1.19 -14.52
N ARG A 69 -1.02 0.37 -13.59
CA ARG A 69 -2.40 -0.16 -13.57
C ARG A 69 -3.09 0.30 -12.29
N VAL A 70 -4.21 0.95 -12.46
CA VAL A 70 -5.10 1.39 -11.37
C VAL A 70 -6.41 0.63 -11.54
N GLY A 71 -6.76 -0.21 -10.59
CA GLY A 71 -7.93 -1.08 -10.63
C GLY A 71 -9.26 -0.34 -10.62
N GLU A 72 -10.34 -1.08 -10.78
CA GLU A 72 -11.69 -0.54 -10.72
C GLU A 72 -12.01 -0.01 -9.31
N HIS A 73 -12.71 1.11 -9.23
CA HIS A 73 -13.04 1.77 -7.95
C HIS A 73 -11.83 2.14 -7.07
N ALA A 74 -10.60 1.95 -7.55
CA ALA A 74 -9.40 2.32 -6.79
C ALA A 74 -9.28 3.84 -6.62
N ILE A 75 -8.75 4.28 -5.49
CA ILE A 75 -8.62 5.71 -5.15
C ILE A 75 -7.17 6.06 -4.88
N ILE A 76 -6.67 7.01 -5.64
CA ILE A 76 -5.40 7.69 -5.35
C ILE A 76 -5.75 9.10 -4.87
N GLY A 77 -5.52 9.35 -3.60
CA GLY A 77 -5.76 10.62 -2.95
C GLY A 77 -4.77 11.70 -3.38
N PRO A 78 -4.82 12.89 -2.79
CA PRO A 78 -4.03 14.03 -3.23
C PRO A 78 -2.55 13.92 -2.81
N LEU A 79 -1.70 14.60 -3.61
CA LEU A 79 -0.30 14.87 -3.30
C LEU A 79 0.57 13.61 -3.13
N ASN A 80 0.23 12.52 -3.82
CA ASN A 80 1.07 11.32 -3.87
C ASN A 80 2.11 11.45 -4.97
N LEU A 81 3.34 10.98 -4.70
CA LEU A 81 4.41 10.88 -5.67
C LEU A 81 4.74 9.41 -5.95
N PHE A 82 4.51 8.97 -7.16
CA PHE A 82 5.00 7.71 -7.70
C PHE A 82 6.17 8.01 -8.66
N ARG A 83 7.30 7.37 -8.45
CA ARG A 83 8.48 7.65 -9.26
C ARG A 83 9.26 6.39 -9.62
N GLY A 84 9.59 6.26 -10.90
CA GLY A 84 10.43 5.16 -11.39
C GLY A 84 9.72 3.80 -11.37
N GLY A 85 10.52 2.75 -11.39
CA GLY A 85 10.07 1.36 -11.36
C GLY A 85 9.53 0.84 -12.69
N GLN A 86 9.49 -0.48 -12.80
CA GLN A 86 8.99 -1.19 -13.98
C GLN A 86 7.46 -1.27 -13.99
N SER A 87 6.87 -1.54 -12.82
CA SER A 87 5.41 -1.66 -12.72
C SER A 87 4.87 -1.14 -11.38
N ILE A 88 3.68 -0.54 -11.45
CA ILE A 88 2.87 -0.14 -10.31
C ILE A 88 1.47 -0.68 -10.56
N GLU A 89 1.01 -1.55 -9.67
CA GLU A 89 -0.30 -2.19 -9.75
C GLU A 89 -1.11 -1.90 -8.47
N LEU A 90 -2.22 -1.21 -8.64
CA LEU A 90 -3.18 -0.94 -7.59
C LEU A 90 -4.42 -1.77 -7.90
N GLY A 91 -4.75 -2.72 -7.04
CA GLY A 91 -5.91 -3.61 -7.19
C GLY A 91 -7.23 -2.87 -7.11
N ASP A 92 -8.31 -3.56 -7.47
CA ASP A 92 -9.65 -2.99 -7.40
C ASP A 92 -9.99 -2.59 -5.95
N TYR A 93 -10.73 -1.51 -5.79
CA TYR A 93 -11.11 -0.94 -4.48
C TYR A 93 -9.93 -0.59 -3.57
N SER A 94 -8.69 -0.68 -4.04
CA SER A 94 -7.53 -0.27 -3.24
C SER A 94 -7.45 1.25 -3.07
N GLN A 95 -6.78 1.70 -2.01
CA GLN A 95 -6.63 3.12 -1.74
C GLN A 95 -5.19 3.49 -1.40
N VAL A 96 -4.66 4.51 -2.05
CA VAL A 96 -3.46 5.22 -1.62
C VAL A 96 -3.90 6.62 -1.22
N MET A 97 -3.93 6.92 0.09
CA MET A 97 -4.59 8.14 0.56
C MET A 97 -3.80 9.40 0.19
N ARG A 98 -2.99 9.98 1.03
CA ARG A 98 -2.36 11.27 0.72
C ARG A 98 -0.89 11.37 1.11
N MET A 99 -0.14 12.21 0.37
CA MET A 99 1.24 12.62 0.67
C MET A 99 2.22 11.45 0.83
N ASN A 100 1.96 10.33 0.13
CA ASN A 100 2.88 9.21 0.10
C ASN A 100 3.96 9.41 -0.97
N ILE A 101 5.17 8.96 -0.68
CA ILE A 101 6.28 8.89 -1.62
C ILE A 101 6.57 7.42 -1.89
N ILE A 102 6.25 6.97 -3.09
CA ILE A 102 6.40 5.58 -3.55
C ILE A 102 7.37 5.62 -4.74
N ASN A 103 8.63 5.29 -4.50
CA ASN A 103 9.66 5.48 -5.50
C ASN A 103 10.59 4.27 -5.65
N ALA A 104 11.08 4.06 -6.86
CA ALA A 104 12.21 3.20 -7.16
C ALA A 104 13.43 4.05 -7.54
N ILE A 105 14.61 3.61 -7.15
CA ILE A 105 15.86 4.25 -7.54
C ILE A 105 16.13 3.89 -9.00
N PRO A 106 16.32 4.87 -9.89
CA PRO A 106 16.51 4.60 -11.32
C PRO A 106 17.92 4.14 -11.68
N ASP A 107 18.83 4.12 -10.71
CA ASP A 107 20.23 3.84 -10.92
C ASP A 107 20.53 2.36 -10.70
N ASN A 108 20.89 1.68 -11.79
CA ASN A 108 21.21 0.25 -11.76
C ASN A 108 22.48 -0.06 -10.94
N ASP A 109 23.33 0.92 -10.70
CA ASP A 109 24.57 0.72 -9.94
C ASP A 109 24.31 0.51 -8.44
N CYS A 110 23.13 0.91 -7.97
CA CYS A 110 22.73 0.75 -6.57
C CYS A 110 21.88 -0.50 -6.31
N THR A 111 21.46 -1.22 -7.35
CA THR A 111 20.46 -2.27 -7.23
C THR A 111 20.89 -3.53 -7.95
N ASN A 112 20.75 -4.64 -7.27
CA ASN A 112 21.03 -5.96 -7.81
C ASN A 112 19.79 -6.65 -8.35
N ASN A 113 18.65 -5.97 -8.39
CA ASN A 113 17.41 -6.56 -8.84
C ASN A 113 16.75 -5.75 -9.96
N PRO A 114 16.49 -6.40 -11.08
CA PRO A 114 15.78 -5.78 -12.19
C PRO A 114 14.27 -5.65 -11.99
N GLU A 115 13.65 -6.26 -10.95
CA GLU A 115 12.19 -6.32 -10.79
C GLU A 115 11.65 -5.23 -9.84
N SER A 116 11.77 -3.97 -10.26
CA SER A 116 11.22 -2.84 -9.52
C SER A 116 9.70 -2.80 -9.68
N SER A 117 8.96 -3.38 -8.73
CA SER A 117 7.50 -3.44 -8.80
C SER A 117 6.85 -3.09 -7.46
N PHE A 118 5.76 -2.33 -7.54
CA PHE A 118 4.89 -2.03 -6.40
C PHE A 118 3.50 -2.58 -6.66
N ARG A 119 3.01 -3.45 -5.77
CA ARG A 119 1.68 -4.03 -5.84
C ARG A 119 0.90 -3.77 -4.56
N LEU A 120 -0.31 -3.26 -4.70
CA LEU A 120 -1.30 -3.10 -3.64
C LEU A 120 -2.50 -3.96 -3.98
N GLY A 121 -2.83 -4.92 -3.12
CA GLY A 121 -3.90 -5.89 -3.35
C GLY A 121 -5.31 -5.27 -3.29
N TYR A 122 -6.30 -6.08 -3.67
CA TYR A 122 -7.71 -5.73 -3.63
C TYR A 122 -8.12 -5.20 -2.25
N GLY A 123 -8.89 -4.12 -2.20
CA GLY A 123 -9.44 -3.57 -0.98
C GLY A 123 -8.42 -3.03 0.03
N SER A 124 -7.13 -3.05 -0.28
CA SER A 124 -6.06 -2.63 0.64
C SER A 124 -5.85 -1.13 0.65
N VAL A 125 -5.30 -0.64 1.76
CA VAL A 125 -5.14 0.80 1.99
C VAL A 125 -3.71 1.13 2.41
N VAL A 126 -3.12 2.10 1.72
CA VAL A 126 -1.92 2.83 2.17
C VAL A 126 -2.38 4.22 2.60
N THR A 127 -2.26 4.53 3.89
CA THR A 127 -2.82 5.77 4.42
C THR A 127 -1.97 6.99 4.06
N ALA A 128 -1.30 7.66 4.96
CA ALA A 128 -0.72 8.96 4.65
C ALA A 128 0.76 9.07 5.03
N GLU A 129 1.51 9.88 4.26
CA GLU A 129 2.87 10.30 4.63
C GLU A 129 3.87 9.13 4.76
N HIS A 130 3.61 8.03 4.06
CA HIS A 130 4.53 6.89 4.04
C HIS A 130 5.61 7.07 2.97
N ARG A 131 6.76 6.46 3.21
CA ARG A 131 7.87 6.37 2.26
C ARG A 131 8.10 4.91 1.88
N ILE A 132 7.86 4.57 0.64
CA ILE A 132 7.99 3.21 0.12
C ILE A 132 9.01 3.20 -1.00
N ASP A 133 10.13 2.57 -0.76
CA ASP A 133 11.13 2.28 -1.78
C ASP A 133 10.83 0.90 -2.37
N PHE A 134 10.50 0.87 -3.66
CA PHE A 134 10.22 -0.36 -4.40
C PHE A 134 11.25 -0.60 -5.51
N THR A 135 12.49 -0.27 -5.24
CA THR A 135 13.61 -0.56 -6.15
C THR A 135 13.75 -2.06 -6.39
N ASP A 136 13.46 -2.88 -5.39
CA ASP A 136 13.03 -4.27 -5.53
C ASP A 136 11.52 -4.36 -5.28
N ARG A 137 10.92 -5.53 -5.45
CA ARG A 137 9.48 -5.74 -5.32
C ARG A 137 8.98 -5.42 -3.91
N VAL A 138 7.93 -4.59 -3.85
CA VAL A 138 7.10 -4.41 -2.67
C VAL A 138 5.70 -4.88 -2.99
N SER A 139 5.18 -5.82 -2.20
CA SER A 139 3.80 -6.27 -2.34
C SER A 139 3.06 -6.18 -1.01
N ILE A 140 1.86 -5.61 -1.06
CA ILE A 140 0.89 -5.55 0.02
C ILE A 140 -0.31 -6.36 -0.43
N GLY A 141 -0.66 -7.38 0.33
CA GLY A 141 -1.74 -8.32 0.02
C GLY A 141 -3.13 -7.68 -0.01
N ARG A 142 -4.16 -8.51 -0.05
CA ARG A 142 -5.57 -8.07 -0.10
C ARG A 142 -6.06 -7.70 1.30
N HIS A 143 -7.00 -6.75 1.37
CA HIS A 143 -7.64 -6.31 2.62
C HIS A 143 -6.65 -5.90 3.72
N SER A 144 -5.44 -5.48 3.34
CA SER A 144 -4.38 -5.08 4.26
C SER A 144 -4.28 -3.57 4.36
N ILE A 145 -3.92 -3.09 5.55
CA ILE A 145 -3.82 -1.67 5.83
C ILE A 145 -2.40 -1.34 6.29
N LEU A 146 -1.70 -0.51 5.52
CA LEU A 146 -0.54 0.23 6.02
C LEU A 146 -1.08 1.53 6.63
N GLY A 147 -1.30 1.50 7.95
CA GLY A 147 -2.08 2.48 8.69
C GLY A 147 -1.27 3.65 9.22
N GLY A 148 -1.99 4.67 9.67
CA GLY A 148 -1.43 5.86 10.30
C GLY A 148 -0.56 6.70 9.37
N ARG A 149 0.67 6.99 9.79
CA ARG A 149 1.63 7.81 9.03
C ARG A 149 3.08 7.43 9.30
N ASN A 150 3.99 8.02 8.52
CA ASN A 150 5.45 7.98 8.72
C ASN A 150 6.07 6.59 8.72
N SER A 151 5.41 5.58 8.13
CA SER A 151 6.06 4.29 7.93
C SER A 151 7.04 4.35 6.76
N SER A 152 8.10 3.53 6.84
CA SER A 152 9.11 3.44 5.79
C SER A 152 9.37 1.99 5.43
N ILE A 153 9.27 1.68 4.13
CA ILE A 153 9.60 0.38 3.56
C ILE A 153 10.81 0.57 2.65
N TRP A 154 11.86 -0.22 2.84
CA TRP A 154 13.10 -0.13 2.09
C TRP A 154 13.43 -1.46 1.44
N THR A 155 13.68 -1.46 0.15
CA THR A 155 14.07 -2.66 -0.59
C THR A 155 15.48 -2.57 -1.15
N HIS A 156 15.97 -1.38 -1.49
CA HIS A 156 17.29 -1.26 -2.09
C HIS A 156 18.40 -1.55 -1.06
N ASN A 157 19.32 -2.38 -1.47
CA ASN A 157 20.57 -2.66 -0.76
C ASN A 157 21.58 -3.25 -1.74
N ARG A 158 22.77 -3.60 -1.28
CA ARG A 158 23.82 -4.20 -2.11
C ARG A 158 23.66 -5.72 -2.31
N ARG A 159 22.59 -6.34 -1.80
CA ARG A 159 22.29 -7.76 -1.98
C ARG A 159 21.25 -7.93 -3.05
N ALA A 160 21.40 -8.97 -3.86
CA ALA A 160 20.39 -9.34 -4.84
C ALA A 160 19.13 -9.88 -4.15
N GLY A 161 17.97 -9.51 -4.66
CA GLY A 161 16.68 -10.08 -4.25
C GLY A 161 16.31 -9.81 -2.80
N SER A 162 15.84 -8.62 -2.50
CA SER A 162 15.43 -8.23 -1.15
C SER A 162 13.99 -7.67 -1.14
N PRO A 163 13.01 -8.41 -1.72
CA PRO A 163 11.63 -7.95 -1.78
C PRO A 163 11.04 -7.81 -0.37
N VAL A 164 10.09 -6.90 -0.24
CA VAL A 164 9.31 -6.73 0.99
C VAL A 164 7.88 -7.15 0.73
N THR A 165 7.34 -8.00 1.62
CA THR A 165 5.97 -8.50 1.50
C THR A 165 5.19 -8.26 2.78
N ILE A 166 3.98 -7.76 2.62
CA ILE A 166 2.93 -7.73 3.64
C ILE A 166 1.81 -8.62 3.10
N GLY A 167 1.43 -9.63 3.86
CA GLY A 167 0.41 -10.60 3.46
C GLY A 167 -1.00 -10.03 3.39
N ASP A 168 -1.98 -10.91 3.21
CA ASP A 168 -3.40 -10.58 3.19
C ASP A 168 -3.94 -10.33 4.61
N TYR A 169 -4.96 -9.48 4.75
CA TYR A 169 -5.64 -9.19 6.02
C TYR A 169 -4.69 -8.74 7.14
N CYS A 170 -3.67 -7.96 6.80
CA CYS A 170 -2.74 -7.41 7.77
C CYS A 170 -3.14 -6.00 8.21
N TYR A 171 -3.06 -5.74 9.50
CA TYR A 171 -3.16 -4.39 10.05
C TYR A 171 -1.79 -3.93 10.54
N VAL A 172 -1.16 -3.05 9.76
CA VAL A 172 0.17 -2.48 10.06
C VAL A 172 -0.03 -1.07 10.59
N ALA A 173 0.32 -0.84 11.86
CA ALA A 173 0.10 0.45 12.51
C ALA A 173 1.07 1.54 12.01
N SER A 174 1.05 2.72 12.64
CA SER A 174 1.90 3.87 12.27
C SER A 174 3.38 3.64 12.57
N GLU A 175 4.24 4.40 11.86
CA GLU A 175 5.68 4.54 12.15
C GLU A 175 6.48 3.24 12.05
N ILE A 176 5.99 2.30 11.26
CA ILE A 176 6.67 1.02 11.03
C ILE A 176 7.90 1.24 10.13
N ARG A 177 8.94 0.49 10.40
CA ARG A 177 10.13 0.39 9.54
C ARG A 177 10.27 -1.04 9.06
N MET A 178 10.37 -1.23 7.74
CA MET A 178 10.63 -2.54 7.15
C MET A 178 11.96 -2.51 6.41
N ALA A 179 12.85 -3.41 6.81
CA ALA A 179 14.15 -3.57 6.16
C ALA A 179 14.04 -4.40 4.87
N PRO A 180 15.03 -4.31 3.97
CA PRO A 180 15.09 -5.16 2.80
C PRO A 180 14.97 -6.64 3.13
N GLY A 181 14.10 -7.35 2.41
CA GLY A 181 13.81 -8.78 2.63
C GLY A 181 12.85 -9.08 3.79
N ALA A 182 12.24 -8.05 4.39
CA ALA A 182 11.24 -8.23 5.44
C ALA A 182 9.94 -8.80 4.88
N GLU A 183 9.33 -9.71 5.65
CA GLU A 183 8.08 -10.38 5.29
C GLU A 183 7.16 -10.47 6.50
N ILE A 184 5.93 -10.03 6.33
CA ILE A 184 4.82 -10.17 7.29
C ILE A 184 3.84 -11.15 6.66
N PRO A 185 3.58 -12.31 7.29
CA PRO A 185 2.61 -13.28 6.78
C PRO A 185 1.17 -12.78 6.93
N ASP A 186 0.23 -13.52 6.36
CA ASP A 186 -1.20 -13.17 6.38
C ASP A 186 -1.75 -13.05 7.81
N CYS A 187 -2.81 -12.27 7.95
CA CYS A 187 -3.57 -12.14 9.19
C CYS A 187 -2.70 -11.71 10.38
N CYS A 188 -1.82 -10.74 10.18
CA CYS A 188 -0.97 -10.22 11.24
C CYS A 188 -1.32 -8.78 11.61
N ILE A 189 -1.15 -8.46 12.88
CA ILE A 189 -1.15 -7.08 13.38
C ILE A 189 0.29 -6.70 13.72
N VAL A 190 0.73 -5.55 13.22
CA VAL A 190 2.04 -4.98 13.56
C VAL A 190 1.86 -3.74 14.41
N GLY A 191 2.35 -3.80 15.64
CA GLY A 191 2.22 -2.71 16.61
C GLY A 191 3.02 -1.48 16.24
N LEU A 192 2.54 -0.31 16.68
CA LEU A 192 3.11 1.01 16.44
C LEU A 192 4.63 1.06 16.70
N GLY A 193 5.37 1.74 15.85
CA GLY A 193 6.81 1.97 16.01
C GLY A 193 7.70 0.74 15.83
N SER A 194 7.17 -0.37 15.34
CA SER A 194 7.93 -1.60 15.18
C SER A 194 8.93 -1.55 14.02
N VAL A 195 10.03 -2.30 14.15
CA VAL A 195 11.05 -2.45 13.11
C VAL A 195 11.13 -3.91 12.66
N VAL A 196 10.61 -4.22 11.47
CA VAL A 196 10.63 -5.56 10.89
C VAL A 196 11.90 -5.73 10.07
N THR A 197 12.84 -6.55 10.56
CA THR A 197 14.17 -6.70 9.97
C THR A 197 14.35 -8.00 9.16
N GLY A 198 13.33 -8.84 9.09
CA GLY A 198 13.41 -10.13 8.40
C GLY A 198 12.05 -10.77 8.25
N LYS A 199 12.04 -12.04 7.89
CA LYS A 199 10.82 -12.80 7.63
C LYS A 199 10.18 -13.25 8.94
N MET A 200 8.93 -12.81 9.16
CA MET A 200 8.04 -13.40 10.16
C MET A 200 7.41 -14.66 9.55
N ARG A 201 7.14 -15.69 10.35
CA ARG A 201 6.71 -16.99 9.82
C ARG A 201 5.29 -17.40 10.23
N GLU A 202 4.79 -16.83 11.30
CA GLU A 202 3.54 -17.25 11.90
C GLU A 202 2.43 -16.23 11.60
N SER A 203 1.44 -16.68 10.86
CA SER A 203 0.17 -15.95 10.66
C SER A 203 -0.61 -15.82 11.97
N TYR A 204 -1.65 -15.02 11.98
CA TYR A 204 -2.52 -14.78 13.16
C TYR A 204 -1.73 -14.33 14.39
N SER A 205 -0.77 -13.47 14.17
CA SER A 205 0.17 -13.04 15.20
C SER A 205 0.17 -11.53 15.39
N LEU A 206 0.27 -11.11 16.66
CA LEU A 206 0.67 -9.75 17.02
C LEU A 206 2.19 -9.69 17.01
N LEU A 207 2.72 -8.85 16.13
CA LEU A 207 4.14 -8.56 15.96
C LEU A 207 4.44 -7.18 16.53
N ALA A 208 5.48 -7.02 17.36
CA ALA A 208 5.84 -5.70 17.88
C ALA A 208 7.29 -5.64 18.37
N GLY A 209 7.83 -4.42 18.39
CA GLY A 209 9.12 -4.07 18.99
C GLY A 209 10.23 -3.76 18.00
N VAL A 210 11.43 -3.49 18.53
CA VAL A 210 12.66 -3.15 17.78
C VAL A 210 13.79 -4.06 18.25
N PRO A 211 14.16 -5.09 17.47
CA PRO A 211 13.48 -5.60 16.28
C PRO A 211 12.11 -6.24 16.61
N ALA A 212 11.20 -6.23 15.64
CA ALA A 212 9.89 -6.84 15.81
C ALA A 212 10.01 -8.35 16.07
N ARG A 213 9.17 -8.82 17.00
CA ARG A 213 9.03 -10.24 17.35
C ARG A 213 7.55 -10.56 17.53
N ARG A 214 7.21 -11.83 17.36
CA ARG A 214 5.91 -12.32 17.75
C ARG A 214 5.72 -12.13 19.27
N ARG A 215 4.63 -11.51 19.65
CA ARG A 215 4.28 -11.25 21.06
C ARG A 215 3.27 -12.26 21.57
N ARG A 216 2.25 -12.56 20.75
CA ARG A 216 1.20 -13.51 21.04
C ARG A 216 0.41 -13.87 19.78
N SER A 217 -0.44 -14.87 19.88
CA SER A 217 -1.49 -15.11 18.88
C SER A 217 -2.54 -13.99 18.95
N LEU A 218 -3.28 -13.78 17.87
CA LEU A 218 -4.39 -12.85 17.86
C LEU A 218 -5.53 -13.37 18.75
N ASN A 219 -6.18 -12.48 19.48
CA ASN A 219 -7.40 -12.76 20.22
C ASN A 219 -8.65 -12.37 19.40
N ALA A 220 -9.86 -12.61 19.97
CA ALA A 220 -11.11 -12.33 19.28
C ALA A 220 -11.26 -10.87 18.84
N GLY A 221 -10.85 -9.90 19.67
CA GLY A 221 -10.90 -8.48 19.31
C GLY A 221 -9.90 -8.12 18.20
N ASP A 222 -8.72 -8.75 18.17
CA ASP A 222 -7.76 -8.58 17.07
C ASP A 222 -8.33 -9.15 15.76
N ILE A 223 -9.00 -10.28 15.81
CA ILE A 223 -9.65 -10.90 14.65
C ILE A 223 -10.76 -10.00 14.13
N GLU A 224 -11.59 -9.44 15.01
CA GLU A 224 -12.60 -8.46 14.63
C GLU A 224 -11.99 -7.22 13.98
N LEU A 225 -10.84 -6.74 14.46
CA LEU A 225 -10.12 -5.61 13.87
C LEU A 225 -9.69 -5.87 12.44
N ILE A 226 -9.16 -7.06 12.13
CA ILE A 226 -8.63 -7.35 10.78
C ILE A 226 -9.69 -7.87 9.80
N PHE A 227 -10.74 -8.51 10.28
CA PHE A 227 -11.82 -9.06 9.45
C PHE A 227 -13.14 -8.29 9.54
N GLY A 228 -13.27 -7.36 10.50
CA GLY A 228 -14.46 -6.55 10.64
C GLY A 228 -14.74 -5.68 9.40
N LYS A 229 -15.99 -5.34 9.16
CA LYS A 229 -16.43 -4.46 8.06
C LYS A 229 -15.91 -3.03 8.27
N THR A 230 -14.61 -2.83 8.06
CA THR A 230 -13.99 -1.51 8.16
C THR A 230 -14.24 -0.64 6.91
N ARG A 231 -14.74 -1.25 5.83
CA ARG A 231 -14.94 -0.60 4.53
C ARG A 231 -16.31 -0.96 3.94
N PRO A 232 -17.35 -0.16 4.23
CA PRO A 232 -18.70 -0.41 3.73
C PRO A 232 -18.85 -0.22 2.20
N ASP A 233 -17.85 0.38 1.56
CA ASP A 233 -17.78 0.59 0.12
C ASP A 233 -17.30 -0.65 -0.66
N LEU A 234 -16.81 -1.67 0.03
CA LEU A 234 -16.44 -2.93 -0.61
C LEU A 234 -17.66 -3.80 -0.84
N PRO A 235 -17.75 -4.47 -2.02
CA PRO A 235 -18.72 -5.54 -2.21
C PRO A 235 -18.56 -6.61 -1.12
N GLU A 236 -19.64 -7.28 -0.76
CA GLU A 236 -19.59 -8.39 0.19
C GLU A 236 -18.73 -9.53 -0.40
N GLU A 237 -17.46 -9.55 -0.08
CA GLU A 237 -16.64 -10.75 -0.22
C GLU A 237 -16.80 -11.63 1.02
N LYS A 238 -16.88 -12.94 0.81
CA LYS A 238 -16.71 -13.88 1.92
C LYS A 238 -15.26 -13.76 2.40
N TYR A 239 -15.10 -13.17 3.58
CA TYR A 239 -13.83 -13.25 4.28
C TYR A 239 -13.52 -14.72 4.57
N PRO A 240 -12.27 -15.17 4.41
CA PRO A 240 -11.92 -16.52 4.85
C PRO A 240 -12.28 -16.66 6.33
N ASP A 241 -12.96 -17.75 6.67
CA ASP A 241 -13.24 -18.04 8.07
C ASP A 241 -11.92 -18.06 8.85
N PRO A 242 -11.85 -17.37 10.01
CA PRO A 242 -10.69 -17.49 10.87
C PRO A 242 -10.51 -18.96 11.26
N PRO A 243 -9.27 -19.45 11.38
CA PRO A 243 -9.02 -20.84 11.74
C PRO A 243 -9.74 -21.20 13.06
N GLU A 244 -10.22 -22.43 13.17
CA GLU A 244 -11.02 -22.89 14.34
C GLU A 244 -10.39 -22.55 15.69
N GLY A 245 -9.07 -22.52 15.80
CA GLY A 245 -8.35 -22.10 17.02
C GLY A 245 -8.38 -20.60 17.32
N ALA A 246 -8.73 -19.74 16.36
CA ALA A 246 -8.85 -18.29 16.59
C ALA A 246 -10.23 -17.87 17.14
N ARG A 247 -11.24 -18.75 17.01
CA ARG A 247 -12.59 -18.52 17.56
C ARG A 247 -12.71 -18.85 19.04
N ALA A 248 -11.74 -19.54 19.62
CA ALA A 248 -11.81 -20.07 20.99
C ALA A 248 -10.79 -19.40 21.93
N ALA A 249 -10.89 -18.11 22.16
CA ALA A 249 -10.45 -17.54 23.44
C ALA A 249 -11.70 -17.37 24.30
N PRO A 250 -11.81 -18.03 25.46
CA PRO A 250 -13.00 -17.95 26.30
C PRO A 250 -13.19 -16.52 26.82
N GLU A 251 -14.43 -16.05 26.82
CA GLU A 251 -14.88 -14.74 27.35
C GLU A 251 -14.52 -14.49 28.83
N GLY A 252 -13.75 -15.35 29.45
CA GLY A 252 -13.42 -15.32 30.89
C GLY A 252 -12.10 -14.64 31.28
N ALA A 253 -11.23 -14.28 30.34
CA ALA A 253 -9.87 -13.78 30.65
C ALA A 253 -9.74 -12.27 30.84
N LEU A 254 -10.82 -11.51 30.77
CA LEU A 254 -10.81 -10.03 30.86
C LEU A 254 -11.15 -9.48 32.25
N ARG A 255 -11.29 -10.31 33.30
CA ARG A 255 -11.66 -9.83 34.64
C ARG A 255 -10.57 -9.81 35.70
N GLU A 256 -9.33 -10.08 35.39
CA GLU A 256 -8.27 -10.03 36.40
C GLU A 256 -7.05 -9.20 35.94
N ARG A 257 -7.18 -7.92 35.75
CA ARG A 257 -6.08 -6.92 35.81
C ARG A 257 -6.59 -5.48 35.83
N GLU A 258 -7.54 -5.17 36.66
CA GLU A 258 -7.90 -3.77 37.00
C GLU A 258 -7.21 -3.24 38.26
N ASP A 259 -6.30 -3.98 38.88
CA ASP A 259 -5.55 -3.48 40.03
C ASP A 259 -4.07 -3.50 39.66
N VAL A 260 -3.49 -2.37 39.36
CA VAL A 260 -2.14 -1.85 39.59
C VAL A 260 -1.79 -0.81 38.49
N CYS A 261 -2.07 0.43 38.77
CA CYS A 261 -1.19 1.58 38.59
C CYS A 261 -1.96 2.88 38.83
N HIS A 262 -2.08 3.28 40.08
CA HIS A 262 -2.10 4.70 40.41
C HIS A 262 -0.63 5.17 40.53
N PRO A 263 -0.15 6.08 39.72
CA PRO A 263 0.97 6.93 40.13
C PRO A 263 0.38 8.16 40.83
N SER A 264 0.55 8.21 42.14
CA SER A 264 0.64 9.47 42.86
C SER A 264 1.91 10.20 42.36
N PHE A 265 1.70 11.31 41.68
CA PHE A 265 2.36 12.63 41.68
C PHE A 265 1.95 13.40 40.44
#